data_7c06120f3fe37008d12d7cd70e798cfa
#
_entry.id   7c06120f3fe37008d12d7cd70e798cfa
#
_cell.length_a   1.000
_cell.length_b   1.000
_cell.length_c   1.000
_cell.angle_alpha   90.00
_cell.angle_beta   90.00
_cell.angle_gamma   90.00
#
_symmetry.space_group_name_H-M   'P 1'
#
loop_
_entity.id
_entity.type
_entity.pdbx_description
1 polymer ?
#
loop_
_entity_poly.entity_id
_entity_poly.type
_entity_poly.pdbx_seq_one_letter_code
_entity_poly.pdbx_strand_id
1 'polypeptide(L)' 'MGQVKQAIIEVEDFVCGCLREGRTLNQTIRDARESLAAKTNPYFDDEDLVENKYYQFKGAE' A
#
# COMPACT_ATOMS: atom_id res chain seq x y z
N MET A 1 6.53 16.71 9.74
CA MET A 1 5.08 16.59 9.72
C MET A 1 4.55 16.16 8.38
N GLY A 2 4.96 16.81 7.29
CA GLY A 2 4.52 16.40 5.97
C GLY A 2 5.04 15.03 5.54
N GLN A 3 6.12 14.56 6.13
CA GLN A 3 6.76 13.31 5.71
C GLN A 3 5.91 12.09 6.02
N VAL A 4 5.26 12.04 7.19
CA VAL A 4 4.41 10.91 7.54
C VAL A 4 3.20 10.84 6.62
N LYS A 5 2.58 11.98 6.37
CA LYS A 5 1.41 12.04 5.50
C LYS A 5 1.78 11.62 4.08
N GLN A 6 2.92 12.10 3.59
CA GLN A 6 3.39 11.75 2.25
C GLN A 6 3.68 10.26 2.14
N ALA A 7 4.28 9.68 3.18
CA ALA A 7 4.59 8.26 3.19
C ALA A 7 3.34 7.41 3.09
N ILE A 8 2.27 7.80 3.78
CA ILE A 8 1.01 7.07 3.73
C ILE A 8 0.34 7.22 2.36
N ILE A 9 0.42 8.43 1.77
CA ILE A 9 -0.11 8.66 0.42
C ILE A 9 0.56 7.73 -0.59
N GLU A 10 1.87 7.51 -0.46
CA GLU A 10 2.59 6.61 -1.34
C GLU A 10 2.07 5.18 -1.22
N VAL A 11 1.77 4.73 -0.01
CA VAL A 11 1.18 3.41 0.19
C VAL A 11 -0.20 3.34 -0.46
N GLU A 12 -1.00 4.39 -0.30
CA GLU A 12 -2.32 4.44 -0.89
C GLU A 12 -2.26 4.34 -2.41
N ASP A 13 -1.37 5.10 -3.02
CA ASP A 13 -1.20 5.06 -4.47
C ASP A 13 -0.80 3.67 -4.96
N PHE A 14 0.11 3.03 -4.22
CA PHE A 14 0.55 1.69 -4.56
C PHE A 14 -0.60 0.69 -4.50
N VAL A 15 -1.38 0.75 -3.41
CA VAL A 15 -2.52 -0.16 -3.23
C VAL A 15 -3.56 0.05 -4.33
N CYS A 16 -3.84 1.30 -4.68
CA CYS A 16 -4.78 1.60 -5.77
C CYS A 16 -4.31 0.97 -7.08
N GLY A 17 -3.01 1.06 -7.38
CA GLY A 17 -2.46 0.44 -8.56
C GLY A 17 -2.64 -1.06 -8.58
N CYS A 18 -2.43 -1.72 -7.43
CA CYS A 18 -2.61 -3.16 -7.30
C CYS A 18 -4.07 -3.55 -7.53
N LEU A 19 -4.99 -2.77 -6.99
CA LEU A 19 -6.42 -3.04 -7.18
C LEU A 19 -6.83 -2.92 -8.64
N ARG A 20 -6.28 -1.93 -9.34
CA ARG A 20 -6.56 -1.77 -10.78
C ARG A 20 -6.08 -2.95 -11.58
N GLU A 21 -5.00 -3.59 -11.13
CA GLU A 21 -4.43 -4.75 -11.81
C GLU A 21 -5.09 -6.06 -11.38
N GLY A 22 -6.03 -5.98 -10.44
CA GLY A 22 -6.73 -7.17 -9.98
C GLY A 22 -5.93 -8.05 -9.03
N ARG A 23 -4.92 -7.49 -8.36
CA ARG A 23 -4.09 -8.26 -7.44
C ARG A 23 -4.84 -8.56 -6.15
N THR A 24 -4.55 -9.73 -5.57
CA THR A 24 -5.14 -10.09 -4.28
C THR A 24 -4.46 -9.34 -3.14
N LEU A 25 -5.08 -9.40 -1.96
CA LEU A 25 -4.49 -8.78 -0.78
C LEU A 25 -3.10 -9.34 -0.49
N ASN A 26 -2.94 -10.65 -0.54
CA ASN A 26 -1.65 -11.27 -0.27
C ASN A 26 -0.59 -10.83 -1.27
N GLN A 27 -0.96 -10.73 -2.54
CA GLN A 27 -0.04 -10.25 -3.57
C GLN A 27 0.33 -8.80 -3.34
N THR A 28 -0.64 -7.98 -2.94
CA THR A 28 -0.40 -6.57 -2.66
C THR A 28 0.56 -6.40 -1.50
N ILE A 29 0.37 -7.15 -0.41
CA ILE A 29 1.26 -7.08 0.74
C ILE A 29 2.68 -7.50 0.35
N ARG A 30 2.81 -8.60 -0.37
CA ARG A 30 4.12 -9.10 -0.79
C ARG A 30 4.81 -8.09 -1.70
N ASP A 31 4.08 -7.58 -2.69
CA ASP A 31 4.66 -6.64 -3.64
C ASP A 31 5.10 -5.36 -2.95
N ALA A 32 4.33 -4.90 -1.95
CA ALA A 32 4.72 -3.72 -1.19
C ALA A 32 6.05 -3.95 -0.46
N ARG A 33 6.21 -5.11 0.17
CA ARG A 33 7.45 -5.43 0.88
C ARG A 33 8.64 -5.52 -0.06
N GLU A 34 8.42 -6.02 -1.26
CA GLU A 34 9.50 -6.24 -2.23
C GLU A 34 9.76 -5.01 -3.08
N SER A 35 8.94 -3.98 -2.98
CA SER A 35 9.11 -2.79 -3.79
C SER A 35 10.32 -1.99 -3.35
N LEU A 36 10.86 -1.20 -4.27
CA LEU A 36 11.97 -0.30 -3.94
C LEU A 36 11.54 0.74 -2.92
N ALA A 37 10.28 1.13 -2.93
CA ALA A 37 9.76 2.12 -1.98
C ALA A 37 9.84 1.63 -0.54
N ALA A 38 9.80 0.33 -0.31
CA ALA A 38 9.89 -0.22 1.04
C ALA A 38 11.23 0.09 1.70
N LYS A 39 12.27 0.32 0.90
CA LYS A 39 13.60 0.63 1.43
C LYS A 39 13.65 2.01 2.08
N THR A 40 12.85 2.94 1.60
CA THR A 40 12.84 4.31 2.09
C THR A 40 11.57 4.65 2.85
N ASN A 41 10.52 3.82 2.72
CA ASN A 41 9.23 4.07 3.34
C ASN A 41 8.83 2.82 4.14
N PRO A 42 9.01 2.84 5.47
CA PRO A 42 8.72 1.66 6.31
C PRO A 42 7.24 1.27 6.31
N TYR A 43 6.36 2.18 5.93
CA TYR A 43 4.93 1.86 5.89
C TYR A 43 4.59 0.82 4.83
N PHE A 44 5.44 0.62 3.84
CA PHE A 44 5.25 -0.45 2.87
C PHE A 44 5.40 -1.84 3.49
N ASP A 45 6.13 -1.94 4.60
CA ASP A 45 6.28 -3.19 5.35
C ASP A 45 5.20 -3.37 6.40
N ASP A 46 4.36 -2.36 6.60
CA ASP A 46 3.28 -2.41 7.60
C ASP A 46 2.10 -3.16 7.01
N GLU A 47 2.03 -4.45 7.30
CA GLU A 47 0.99 -5.32 6.76
C GLU A 47 -0.40 -4.82 7.13
N ASP A 48 -0.59 -4.39 8.38
CA ASP A 48 -1.89 -3.91 8.84
C ASP A 48 -2.32 -2.66 8.06
N LEU A 49 -1.39 -1.75 7.81
CA LEU A 49 -1.70 -0.53 7.07
C LEU A 49 -2.07 -0.86 5.62
N VAL A 50 -1.27 -1.71 4.98
CA VAL A 50 -1.54 -2.10 3.59
C VAL A 50 -2.90 -2.79 3.49
N GLU A 51 -3.20 -3.67 4.43
CA GLU A 51 -4.49 -4.37 4.47
C GLU A 51 -5.65 -3.39 4.63
N ASN A 52 -5.51 -2.45 5.57
CA ASN A 52 -6.54 -1.42 5.78
C ASN A 52 -6.80 -0.62 4.51
N LYS A 53 -5.74 -0.20 3.83
CA LYS A 53 -5.90 0.58 2.61
C LYS A 53 -6.49 -0.26 1.49
N TYR A 54 -6.08 -1.52 1.40
CA TYR A 54 -6.63 -2.42 0.40
C TYR A 54 -8.16 -2.52 0.52
N TYR A 55 -8.66 -2.80 1.72
CA TYR A 55 -10.10 -2.93 1.92
C TYR A 55 -10.82 -1.58 1.81
N GLN A 56 -10.18 -0.52 2.25
CA GLN A 56 -10.76 0.82 2.15
C GLN A 56 -11.05 1.18 0.69
N PHE A 57 -10.07 1.00 -0.18
CA PHE A 57 -10.22 1.37 -1.58
C PHE A 57 -11.03 0.35 -2.36
N LYS A 58 -10.93 -0.92 -2.01
CA LYS A 58 -11.75 -1.94 -2.63
C LYS A 58 -13.22 -1.72 -2.32
N GLY A 59 -13.54 -1.36 -1.08
CA GLY A 59 -14.91 -1.10 -0.69
C GLY A 59 -15.48 0.19 -1.27
N ALA A 60 -14.61 1.09 -1.71
CA ALA A 60 -15.05 2.37 -2.28
C ALA A 60 -15.48 2.24 -3.75
N GLU A 61 -15.18 1.12 -4.36
CA GLU A 61 -15.62 0.86 -5.71
C GLU A 61 -17.11 0.49 -5.73
#